data_a894728b1ba52d478ef9c63a771af327
#
_entry.id   a894728b1ba52d478ef9c63a771af327
#
_cell.length_a   1.000
_cell.length_b   1.000
_cell.length_c   1.000
_cell.angle_alpha   90.00
_cell.angle_beta   90.00
_cell.angle_gamma   90.00
#
_symmetry.space_group_name_H-M   'P 1'
#
loop_
_entity.id
_entity.type
_entity.pdbx_description
1 polymer ?
#
loop_
_entity_poly.entity_id
_entity_poly.type
_entity_poly.pdbx_seq_one_letter_code
_entity_poly.pdbx_strand_id
1 'polypeptide(L)'
;FSEVWQYYYFTFNKVSPSSVPIAKKIQAKITNPVLCATVYVDKKAVACGLGVMEQGYVGLMDIVVKEEYRGCGFGKVLCGALLDKAKEKGAVTGYLQVVDSNEVAKKLYLSLGFEDVYSYWYRVKY
;
A
#
# COMPACT_ATOMS: atom_id res chain seq x y z
N PHE A 1 3.44 -2.13 -13.28
CA PHE A 1 3.74 -0.91 -12.50
C PHE A 1 3.72 0.31 -13.41
N SER A 2 3.06 1.37 -12.95
CA SER A 2 3.05 2.66 -13.64
C SER A 2 4.34 3.42 -13.32
N GLU A 3 4.97 4.04 -14.33
CA GLU A 3 6.14 4.88 -14.11
C GLU A 3 5.82 6.09 -13.23
N VAL A 4 4.62 6.67 -13.39
CA VAL A 4 4.17 7.80 -12.57
C VAL A 4 4.05 7.36 -11.11
N TRP A 5 3.44 6.21 -10.85
CA TRP A 5 3.35 5.66 -9.50
C TRP A 5 4.73 5.40 -8.90
N GLN A 6 5.65 4.81 -9.68
CA GLN A 6 7.02 4.54 -9.22
C GLN A 6 7.76 5.83 -8.86
N TYR A 7 7.57 6.89 -9.65
CA TYR A 7 8.16 8.19 -9.36
C TYR A 7 7.73 8.70 -7.97
N TYR A 8 6.43 8.67 -7.68
CA TYR A 8 5.93 9.11 -6.37
C TYR A 8 6.40 8.20 -5.25
N TYR A 9 6.36 6.89 -5.46
CA TYR A 9 6.80 5.92 -4.46
C TYR A 9 8.26 6.14 -4.07
N PHE A 10 9.15 6.25 -5.05
CA PHE A 10 10.57 6.47 -4.79
C PHE A 10 10.83 7.84 -4.17
N THR A 11 10.10 8.87 -4.57
CA THR A 11 10.23 10.21 -4.02
C THR A 11 9.79 10.25 -2.56
N PHE A 12 8.63 9.67 -2.24
CA PHE A 12 8.09 9.69 -0.88
C PHE A 12 8.95 8.87 0.09
N ASN A 13 9.58 7.82 -0.38
CA ASN A 13 10.48 6.99 0.42
C ASN A 13 11.92 7.49 0.41
N LYS A 14 12.19 8.60 -0.26
CA LYS A 14 13.52 9.23 -0.35
C LYS A 14 14.58 8.25 -0.86
N VAL A 15 14.21 7.43 -1.84
CA VAL A 15 15.13 6.48 -2.48
C VAL A 15 16.17 7.26 -3.28
N SER A 16 17.44 6.95 -3.08
CA SER A 16 18.52 7.64 -3.81
C SER A 16 18.44 7.34 -5.32
N PRO A 17 18.78 8.31 -6.19
CA PRO A 17 18.74 8.06 -7.64
C PRO A 17 19.53 6.84 -8.09
N SER A 18 20.64 6.54 -7.42
CA SER A 18 21.47 5.37 -7.74
C SER A 18 20.81 4.04 -7.38
N SER A 19 19.85 4.04 -6.45
CA SER A 19 19.15 2.83 -6.01
C SER A 19 17.86 2.57 -6.81
N VAL A 20 17.36 3.55 -7.55
CA VAL A 20 16.10 3.42 -8.31
C VAL A 20 16.15 2.29 -9.34
N PRO A 21 17.20 2.13 -10.17
CA PRO A 21 17.24 1.02 -11.13
C PRO A 21 17.17 -0.35 -10.48
N ILE A 22 17.79 -0.53 -9.32
CA ILE A 22 17.75 -1.79 -8.57
C ILE A 22 16.36 -2.03 -8.03
N ALA A 23 15.74 -1.01 -7.44
CA ALA A 23 14.38 -1.10 -6.92
C ALA A 23 13.36 -1.44 -8.02
N LYS A 24 13.49 -0.85 -9.22
CA LYS A 24 12.65 -1.18 -10.37
C LYS A 24 12.82 -2.63 -10.81
N LYS A 25 14.04 -3.16 -10.78
CA LYS A 25 14.28 -4.57 -11.10
C LYS A 25 13.61 -5.51 -10.11
N ILE A 26 13.63 -5.17 -8.83
CA ILE A 26 12.96 -5.96 -7.78
C ILE A 26 11.45 -5.95 -8.02
N GLN A 27 10.86 -4.79 -8.29
CA GLN A 27 9.43 -4.67 -8.57
C GLN A 27 9.04 -5.44 -9.84
N ALA A 28 9.88 -5.42 -10.87
CA ALA A 28 9.62 -6.14 -12.12
C ALA A 28 9.55 -7.66 -11.95
N LYS A 29 10.07 -8.21 -10.85
CA LYS A 29 9.98 -9.64 -10.54
C LYS A 29 8.63 -10.05 -9.99
N ILE A 30 7.77 -9.10 -9.64
CA ILE A 30 6.42 -9.40 -9.19
C ILE A 30 5.60 -9.78 -10.41
N THR A 31 5.22 -11.07 -10.51
CA THR A 31 4.48 -11.61 -11.65
C THR A 31 2.97 -11.61 -11.44
N ASN A 32 2.51 -11.48 -10.19
CA ASN A 32 1.08 -11.41 -9.88
C ASN A 32 0.49 -10.08 -10.32
N PRO A 33 -0.83 -10.02 -10.63
CA PRO A 33 -1.49 -8.75 -10.94
C PRO A 33 -1.32 -7.76 -9.79
N VAL A 34 -0.99 -6.52 -10.12
CA VAL A 34 -0.79 -5.45 -9.13
C VAL A 34 -1.80 -4.33 -9.33
N LEU A 35 -2.22 -3.75 -8.21
CA LEU A 35 -3.04 -2.55 -8.18
C LEU A 35 -2.17 -1.42 -7.63
N CYS A 36 -1.94 -0.39 -8.43
CA CYS A 36 -1.19 0.79 -8.00
C CYS A 36 -2.19 1.91 -7.73
N ALA A 37 -2.14 2.50 -6.56
CA ALA A 37 -3.04 3.59 -6.19
C ALA A 37 -2.26 4.82 -5.73
N THR A 38 -2.80 5.99 -6.05
CA THR A 38 -2.23 7.27 -5.63
C THR A 38 -3.37 8.17 -5.16
N VAL A 39 -3.17 8.84 -4.04
CA VAL A 39 -4.12 9.84 -3.53
C VAL A 39 -3.60 11.23 -3.91
N TYR A 40 -4.48 12.05 -4.48
CA TYR A 40 -4.17 13.42 -4.87
C TYR A 40 -4.99 14.41 -4.04
N VAL A 41 -4.35 15.51 -3.66
CA VAL A 41 -5.01 16.67 -3.04
C VAL A 41 -4.61 17.89 -3.85
N ASP A 42 -5.58 18.63 -4.37
CA ASP A 42 -5.34 19.80 -5.22
C ASP A 42 -4.33 19.51 -6.35
N LYS A 43 -4.50 18.36 -7.01
CA LYS A 43 -3.65 17.88 -8.11
C LYS A 43 -2.23 17.51 -7.70
N LYS A 44 -1.95 17.44 -6.40
CA LYS A 44 -0.66 17.00 -5.87
C LYS A 44 -0.78 15.60 -5.28
N ALA A 45 0.15 14.71 -5.64
CA ALA A 45 0.20 13.38 -5.06
C ALA A 45 0.65 13.46 -3.60
N VAL A 46 -0.10 12.86 -2.69
CA VAL A 46 0.20 12.90 -1.24
C VAL A 46 0.41 11.52 -0.63
N ALA A 47 -0.03 10.46 -1.29
CA ALA A 47 0.14 9.09 -0.81
C ALA A 47 0.10 8.12 -1.99
N CYS A 48 0.79 7.00 -1.86
CA CYS A 48 0.69 5.92 -2.83
C CYS A 48 0.85 4.56 -2.14
N GLY A 49 0.37 3.52 -2.80
CA GLY A 49 0.43 2.17 -2.27
C GLY A 49 0.13 1.12 -3.32
N LEU A 50 0.36 -0.12 -2.95
CA LEU A 50 0.32 -1.26 -3.84
C LEU A 50 -0.56 -2.37 -3.26
N GLY A 51 -1.36 -2.99 -4.12
CA GLY A 51 -2.05 -4.23 -3.80
C GLY A 51 -1.59 -5.31 -4.75
N VAL A 52 -1.14 -6.45 -4.23
CA VAL A 52 -0.73 -7.60 -5.03
C VAL A 52 -1.82 -8.68 -4.92
N MET A 53 -2.40 -9.07 -6.04
CA MET A 53 -3.49 -10.03 -6.10
C MET A 53 -2.96 -11.44 -6.29
N GLU A 54 -3.48 -12.39 -5.51
CA GLU A 54 -3.15 -13.81 -5.65
C GLU A 54 -4.28 -14.69 -5.10
N GLN A 55 -4.88 -15.48 -5.97
CA GLN A 55 -5.86 -16.53 -5.60
C GLN A 55 -6.94 -16.08 -4.60
N GLY A 56 -7.56 -14.94 -4.86
CA GLY A 56 -8.61 -14.42 -3.97
C GLY A 56 -8.10 -13.61 -2.80
N TYR A 57 -6.79 -13.44 -2.69
CA TYR A 57 -6.16 -12.59 -1.67
C TYR A 57 -5.61 -11.33 -2.30
N VAL A 58 -5.58 -10.24 -1.52
CA VAL A 58 -4.82 -9.05 -1.87
C VAL A 58 -3.87 -8.71 -0.73
N GLY A 59 -2.59 -8.58 -1.04
CA GLY A 59 -1.58 -8.11 -0.09
C GLY A 59 -1.37 -6.61 -0.26
N LEU A 60 -1.59 -5.82 0.78
CA LEU A 60 -1.28 -4.39 0.76
C LEU A 60 0.20 -4.21 1.08
N MET A 61 0.90 -3.53 0.20
CA MET A 61 2.35 -3.33 0.29
C MET A 61 2.71 -1.90 -0.07
N ASP A 62 3.86 -1.48 0.44
CA ASP A 62 4.46 -0.21 0.03
C ASP A 62 3.52 0.98 0.19
N ILE A 63 2.77 0.99 1.28
CA ILE A 63 1.86 2.08 1.62
C ILE A 63 2.70 3.22 2.20
N VAL A 64 2.67 4.37 1.55
CA VAL A 64 3.42 5.54 2.01
C VAL A 64 2.59 6.80 1.85
N VAL A 65 2.62 7.65 2.90
CA VAL A 65 2.03 8.99 2.88
C VAL A 65 3.17 9.99 2.95
N LYS A 66 3.10 11.01 2.10
CA LYS A 66 4.09 12.09 2.10
C LYS A 66 4.17 12.71 3.49
N GLU A 67 5.38 12.98 3.97
CA GLU A 67 5.63 13.39 5.35
C GLU A 67 4.74 14.54 5.83
N GLU A 68 4.56 15.57 5.01
CA GLU A 68 3.76 16.76 5.35
C GLU A 68 2.27 16.47 5.50
N TYR A 69 1.79 15.34 4.97
CA TYR A 69 0.38 14.98 4.96
C TYR A 69 0.04 13.82 5.91
N ARG A 70 1.00 13.38 6.72
CA ARG A 70 0.76 12.32 7.71
C ARG A 70 -0.18 12.80 8.81
N GLY A 71 -1.00 11.88 9.32
CA GLY A 71 -1.99 12.20 10.33
C GLY A 71 -3.27 12.86 9.80
N CYS A 72 -3.43 12.96 8.48
CA CYS A 72 -4.61 13.58 7.84
C CYS A 72 -5.63 12.56 7.32
N GLY A 73 -5.43 11.26 7.56
CA GLY A 73 -6.35 10.21 7.12
C GLY A 73 -6.13 9.70 5.69
N PHE A 74 -5.11 10.15 4.98
CA PHE A 74 -4.86 9.74 3.60
C PHE A 74 -4.45 8.27 3.48
N GLY A 75 -3.76 7.72 4.46
CA GLY A 75 -3.44 6.30 4.49
C GLY A 75 -4.69 5.43 4.51
N LYS A 76 -5.69 5.83 5.26
CA LYS A 76 -6.98 5.13 5.32
C LYS A 76 -7.74 5.21 3.99
N VAL A 77 -7.76 6.38 3.37
CA VAL A 77 -8.39 6.58 2.06
C VAL A 77 -7.72 5.68 1.01
N LEU A 78 -6.39 5.68 1.00
CA LEU A 78 -5.59 4.89 0.06
C LEU A 78 -5.85 3.39 0.24
N CYS A 79 -5.74 2.89 1.46
CA CYS A 79 -5.94 1.46 1.74
C CYS A 79 -7.38 1.04 1.46
N GLY A 80 -8.36 1.86 1.80
CA GLY A 80 -9.76 1.61 1.49
C GLY A 80 -10.00 1.48 -0.01
N ALA A 81 -9.41 2.37 -0.81
CA ALA A 81 -9.52 2.33 -2.26
C ALA A 81 -8.88 1.05 -2.85
N LEU A 82 -7.72 0.65 -2.35
CA LEU A 82 -7.06 -0.59 -2.77
C LEU A 82 -7.91 -1.82 -2.44
N LEU A 83 -8.46 -1.87 -1.23
CA LEU A 83 -9.32 -2.97 -0.80
C LEU A 83 -10.60 -3.04 -1.64
N ASP A 84 -11.25 -1.91 -1.90
CA ASP A 84 -12.47 -1.85 -2.71
C ASP A 84 -12.20 -2.33 -4.14
N LYS A 85 -11.11 -1.87 -4.73
CA LYS A 85 -10.73 -2.28 -6.09
C LYS A 85 -10.39 -3.76 -6.16
N ALA A 86 -9.69 -4.26 -5.16
CA ALA A 86 -9.36 -5.69 -5.07
C ALA A 86 -10.62 -6.54 -4.94
N LYS A 87 -11.59 -6.10 -4.14
CA LYS A 87 -12.87 -6.78 -3.98
C LYS A 87 -13.63 -6.86 -5.31
N GLU A 88 -13.66 -5.76 -6.08
CA GLU A 88 -14.25 -5.75 -7.43
C GLU A 88 -13.61 -6.79 -8.34
N LYS A 89 -12.33 -7.05 -8.17
CA LYS A 89 -11.56 -8.00 -8.98
C LYS A 89 -11.57 -9.43 -8.42
N GLY A 90 -12.38 -9.69 -7.39
CA GLY A 90 -12.59 -11.03 -6.86
C GLY A 90 -11.83 -11.38 -5.60
N ALA A 91 -11.14 -10.45 -4.98
CA ALA A 91 -10.48 -10.71 -3.70
C ALA A 91 -11.53 -10.93 -2.61
N VAL A 92 -11.30 -11.92 -1.75
CA VAL A 92 -12.17 -12.24 -0.62
C VAL A 92 -11.48 -11.99 0.73
N THR A 93 -10.17 -11.85 0.73
CA THR A 93 -9.38 -11.59 1.94
C THR A 93 -8.24 -10.64 1.60
N GLY A 94 -8.04 -9.65 2.45
CA GLY A 94 -6.87 -8.78 2.41
C GLY A 94 -5.90 -9.13 3.54
N TYR A 95 -4.62 -8.96 3.29
CA TYR A 95 -3.61 -9.14 4.33
C TYR A 95 -2.53 -8.08 4.19
N LEU A 96 -1.82 -7.86 5.28
CA LEU A 96 -0.69 -6.94 5.31
C LEU A 96 0.25 -7.33 6.45
N GLN A 97 1.45 -6.79 6.37
CA GLN A 97 2.46 -6.96 7.41
C GLN A 97 2.81 -5.59 7.99
N VAL A 98 2.87 -5.49 9.30
CA VAL A 98 3.16 -4.26 10.01
C VAL A 98 4.23 -4.52 11.05
N VAL A 99 5.24 -3.63 11.13
CA VAL A 99 6.23 -3.67 12.18
C VAL A 99 5.54 -3.44 13.52
N ASP A 100 5.82 -4.30 14.50
CA ASP A 100 5.12 -4.31 15.79
C ASP A 100 5.20 -2.99 16.55
N SER A 101 6.28 -2.24 16.39
CA SER A 101 6.47 -0.92 17.01
C SER A 101 5.68 0.20 16.33
N ASN A 102 5.06 -0.03 15.16
CA ASN A 102 4.35 1.00 14.41
C ASN A 102 2.89 1.12 14.85
N GLU A 103 2.67 1.78 15.98
CA GLU A 103 1.33 1.94 16.58
C GLU A 103 0.36 2.73 15.70
N VAL A 104 0.86 3.72 14.96
CA VAL A 104 0.02 4.53 14.05
C VAL A 104 -0.55 3.67 12.95
N ALA A 105 0.28 2.85 12.30
CA ALA A 105 -0.14 1.95 11.25
C ALA A 105 -1.11 0.89 11.78
N LYS A 106 -0.85 0.32 12.95
CA LYS A 106 -1.74 -0.66 13.59
C LYS A 106 -3.14 -0.10 13.81
N LYS A 107 -3.24 1.11 14.34
CA LYS A 107 -4.54 1.78 14.56
C LYS A 107 -5.27 1.99 13.25
N LEU A 108 -4.56 2.43 12.20
CA LEU A 108 -5.12 2.61 10.87
C LEU A 108 -5.74 1.30 10.37
N TYR A 109 -4.98 0.22 10.40
CA TYR A 109 -5.42 -1.06 9.84
C TYR A 109 -6.56 -1.68 10.65
N LEU A 110 -6.52 -1.58 11.96
CA LEU A 110 -7.64 -2.02 12.81
C LEU A 110 -8.91 -1.24 12.48
N SER A 111 -8.81 0.06 12.20
CA SER A 111 -9.97 0.89 11.82
C SER A 111 -10.58 0.47 10.48
N LEU A 112 -9.83 -0.21 9.63
CA LEU A 112 -10.30 -0.73 8.34
C LEU A 112 -10.86 -2.16 8.44
N GLY A 113 -10.87 -2.74 9.63
CA GLY A 113 -11.40 -4.08 9.86
C GLY A 113 -10.35 -5.19 9.83
N PHE A 114 -9.09 -4.86 9.73
CA PHE A 114 -8.03 -5.87 9.82
C PHE A 114 -7.95 -6.44 11.23
N GLU A 115 -7.68 -7.72 11.31
CA GLU A 115 -7.49 -8.44 12.57
C GLU A 115 -6.06 -8.94 12.69
N ASP A 116 -5.52 -8.90 13.90
CA ASP A 116 -4.21 -9.46 14.22
C ASP A 116 -4.28 -10.99 14.06
N VAL A 117 -3.42 -11.54 13.21
CA VAL A 117 -3.34 -12.99 13.00
C VAL A 117 -2.21 -13.60 13.82
N TYR A 118 -1.02 -13.01 13.72
CA TYR A 118 0.15 -13.28 14.57
C TYR A 118 1.12 -12.12 14.39
N SER A 119 2.21 -12.09 15.14
CA SER A 119 3.17 -10.99 15.10
C SER A 119 3.45 -10.54 13.67
N TYR A 120 3.23 -9.26 13.37
CA TYR A 120 3.43 -8.58 12.10
C TYR A 120 2.38 -8.83 11.01
N TRP A 121 1.48 -9.85 11.13
CA TRP A 121 0.52 -10.16 10.09
C TRP A 121 -0.90 -9.79 10.49
N TYR A 122 -1.59 -9.12 9.61
CA TYR A 122 -2.98 -8.69 9.77
C TYR A 122 -3.79 -9.09 8.54
N ARG A 123 -5.05 -9.43 8.73
CA ARG A 123 -5.95 -9.76 7.62
C ARG A 123 -7.31 -9.17 7.83
N VAL A 124 -8.02 -8.95 6.71
CA VAL A 124 -9.45 -8.63 6.68
C VAL A 124 -10.11 -9.56 5.68
N LYS A 125 -11.27 -10.09 6.05
CA LYS A 125 -12.12 -10.89 5.15
C LYS A 125 -13.28 -10.04 4.69
N TYR A 126 -13.53 -10.09 3.41
CA TYR A 126 -14.65 -9.36 2.82
C TYR A 126 -15.99 -10.04 3.11
#